data_0bd120ede19a96f24a3ef45d9ef34208
#
_entry.id   0bd120ede19a96f24a3ef45d9ef34208
#
_cell.length_a   1.000
_cell.length_b   1.000
_cell.length_c   1.000
_cell.angle_alpha   90.00
_cell.angle_beta   90.00
_cell.angle_gamma   90.00
#
_symmetry.space_group_name_H-M   'P 1'
#
loop_
_entity.id
_entity.type
_entity.pdbx_description
1 polymer ?
#
loop_
_entity_poly.entity_id
_entity_poly.type
_entity_poly.pdbx_seq_one_letter_code
_entity_poly.pdbx_strand_id
1 'polypeptide(L)'
;ILDINGDPTTLNGDTYYRVEYTYDKIGNINREKYFDLDNKPIRCLAGYAIVYREYDSYNRVVYEKYYDTDGFAIMLEDGAVSRRFEYDEEGNVIKTTIYDYSDHEVE
;
A
#
# COMPACT_ATOMS: atom_id res chain seq x y z
N ILE A 1 -11.12 9.71 12.20
CA ILE A 1 -11.41 11.09 11.78
C ILE A 1 -12.90 11.37 11.92
N LEU A 2 -13.20 12.55 12.38
CA LEU A 2 -14.58 13.05 12.52
C LEU A 2 -14.77 14.25 11.60
N ASP A 3 -15.98 14.40 11.05
CA ASP A 3 -16.32 15.59 10.27
C ASP A 3 -16.66 16.78 11.20
N ILE A 4 -17.07 17.90 10.61
CA ILE A 4 -17.35 19.12 11.37
C ILE A 4 -18.49 18.94 12.38
N ASN A 5 -19.37 17.97 12.17
CA ASN A 5 -20.50 17.67 13.07
C ASN A 5 -20.15 16.59 14.11
N GLY A 6 -18.92 16.09 14.10
CA GLY A 6 -18.49 15.03 15.00
C GLY A 6 -18.80 13.61 14.50
N ASP A 7 -19.33 13.47 13.30
CA ASP A 7 -19.63 12.15 12.73
C ASP A 7 -18.38 11.52 12.14
N PRO A 8 -18.22 10.17 12.22
CA PRO A 8 -17.08 9.50 11.60
C PRO A 8 -17.06 9.71 10.09
N THR A 9 -15.87 9.96 9.54
CA THR A 9 -15.67 10.07 8.10
C THR A 9 -14.40 9.36 7.69
N THR A 10 -14.31 8.94 6.41
CA THR A 10 -13.14 8.25 5.89
C THR A 10 -11.94 9.19 5.76
N LEU A 11 -10.74 8.60 5.80
CA LEU A 11 -9.49 9.35 5.65
C LEU A 11 -9.31 9.72 4.16
N ASN A 12 -9.04 11.01 3.92
CA ASN A 12 -8.70 11.52 2.58
C ASN A 12 -9.70 11.14 1.47
N GLY A 13 -10.99 10.94 1.82
CA GLY A 13 -11.99 10.53 0.84
C GLY A 13 -11.90 9.08 0.38
N ASP A 14 -11.11 8.27 1.05
CA ASP A 14 -10.96 6.84 0.77
C ASP A 14 -12.06 6.04 1.50
N THR A 15 -11.96 4.71 1.50
CA THR A 15 -12.97 3.82 2.11
C THR A 15 -12.76 3.57 3.59
N TYR A 16 -11.55 3.79 4.10
CA TYR A 16 -11.17 3.41 5.45
C TYR A 16 -11.31 4.58 6.44
N TYR A 17 -11.55 4.22 7.71
CA TYR A 17 -11.68 5.17 8.83
C TYR A 17 -10.45 5.19 9.73
N ARG A 18 -9.61 4.15 9.65
CA ARG A 18 -8.41 4.02 10.47
C ARG A 18 -7.33 3.29 9.68
N VAL A 19 -6.08 3.65 9.92
CA VAL A 19 -4.93 2.95 9.34
C VAL A 19 -3.94 2.60 10.44
N GLU A 20 -3.39 1.38 10.38
CA GLU A 20 -2.29 0.94 11.24
C GLU A 20 -1.01 0.87 10.43
N TYR A 21 0.07 1.35 11.04
CA TYR A 21 1.39 1.35 10.43
C TYR A 21 2.34 0.44 11.20
N THR A 22 3.22 -0.24 10.47
CA THR A 22 4.43 -0.83 11.06
C THR A 22 5.65 -0.15 10.46
N TYR A 23 6.78 -0.20 11.16
CA TYR A 23 7.98 0.54 10.78
C TYR A 23 9.17 -0.41 10.67
N ASP A 24 10.10 -0.13 9.75
CA ASP A 24 11.36 -0.83 9.68
C ASP A 24 12.33 -0.32 10.74
N LYS A 25 13.56 -0.86 10.74
CA LYS A 25 14.55 -0.53 11.77
C LYS A 25 14.99 0.93 11.75
N ILE A 26 14.85 1.60 10.63
CA ILE A 26 15.26 3.00 10.46
C ILE A 26 14.08 3.98 10.50
N GLY A 27 12.87 3.48 10.75
CA GLY A 27 11.69 4.30 10.97
C GLY A 27 10.82 4.55 9.74
N ASN A 28 11.08 3.91 8.62
CA ASN A 28 10.22 4.00 7.44
C ASN A 28 8.99 3.13 7.63
N ILE A 29 7.83 3.60 7.15
CA ILE A 29 6.60 2.82 7.19
C ILE A 29 6.73 1.68 6.19
N ASN A 30 6.87 0.44 6.68
CA ASN A 30 7.01 -0.73 5.82
C ASN A 30 5.70 -1.48 5.62
N ARG A 31 4.65 -1.15 6.34
CA ARG A 31 3.34 -1.78 6.18
C ARG A 31 2.23 -0.84 6.61
N GLU A 32 1.14 -0.82 5.83
CA GLU A 32 -0.09 -0.11 6.16
C GLU A 32 -1.25 -1.09 6.06
N LYS A 33 -2.14 -1.04 7.04
CA LYS A 33 -3.36 -1.85 7.07
C LYS A 33 -4.55 -0.96 7.37
N TYR A 34 -5.62 -1.11 6.61
CA TYR A 34 -6.78 -0.23 6.66
C TYR A 34 -7.97 -0.89 7.32
N PHE A 35 -8.73 -0.11 8.06
CA PHE A 35 -9.87 -0.59 8.85
C PHE A 35 -11.11 0.26 8.61
N ASP A 36 -12.28 -0.39 8.66
CA ASP A 36 -13.57 0.30 8.59
C ASP A 36 -13.97 0.85 9.96
N LEU A 37 -15.18 1.43 10.04
CA LEU A 37 -15.70 2.02 11.27
C LEU A 37 -15.86 1.01 12.40
N ASP A 38 -16.09 -0.27 12.06
CA ASP A 38 -16.26 -1.35 13.02
C ASP A 38 -14.95 -2.05 13.38
N ASN A 39 -13.81 -1.46 13.00
CA ASN A 39 -12.48 -2.02 13.24
C ASN A 39 -12.18 -3.31 12.48
N LYS A 40 -12.86 -3.54 11.38
CA LYS A 40 -12.62 -4.68 10.51
C LYS A 40 -11.74 -4.27 9.33
N PRO A 41 -10.83 -5.15 8.86
CA PRO A 41 -10.03 -4.84 7.68
C PRO A 41 -10.91 -4.50 6.47
N ILE A 42 -10.52 -3.48 5.72
CA ILE A 42 -11.24 -3.04 4.53
C ILE A 42 -10.24 -2.68 3.43
N ARG A 43 -10.63 -2.88 2.16
CA ARG A 43 -9.81 -2.48 1.03
C ARG A 43 -9.91 -0.98 0.80
N CYS A 44 -8.77 -0.33 0.53
CA CYS A 44 -8.75 1.06 0.10
C CYS A 44 -9.19 1.18 -1.36
N LEU A 45 -9.34 2.40 -1.86
CA LEU A 45 -9.76 2.63 -3.26
C LEU A 45 -8.79 2.02 -4.28
N ALA A 46 -7.51 1.89 -3.93
CA ALA A 46 -6.53 1.25 -4.80
C ALA A 46 -6.72 -0.28 -4.92
N GLY A 47 -7.55 -0.88 -4.07
CA GLY A 47 -7.93 -2.29 -4.19
C GLY A 47 -7.25 -3.24 -3.21
N TYR A 48 -6.40 -2.76 -2.31
CA TYR A 48 -5.73 -3.59 -1.30
C TYR A 48 -6.15 -3.18 0.11
N ALA A 49 -6.09 -4.13 1.05
CA ALA A 49 -6.34 -3.86 2.47
C ALA A 49 -5.04 -3.67 3.24
N ILE A 50 -3.96 -4.24 2.75
CA ILE A 50 -2.62 -4.16 3.34
C ILE A 50 -1.64 -3.92 2.20
N VAL A 51 -0.68 -3.01 2.41
CA VAL A 51 0.45 -2.83 1.51
C VAL A 51 1.74 -2.96 2.31
N TYR A 52 2.67 -3.73 1.76
CA TYR A 52 4.03 -3.88 2.29
C TYR A 52 5.00 -3.14 1.38
N ARG A 53 5.98 -2.43 1.96
CA ARG A 53 6.97 -1.65 1.22
C ARG A 53 8.38 -1.94 1.69
N GLU A 54 9.32 -1.89 0.73
CA GLU A 54 10.75 -1.89 1.01
C GLU A 54 11.36 -0.61 0.46
N TYR A 55 12.40 -0.14 1.11
CA TYR A 55 13.06 1.14 0.81
C TYR A 55 14.53 0.92 0.48
N ASP A 56 15.08 1.82 -0.34
CA ASP A 56 16.52 1.84 -0.62
C ASP A 56 17.27 2.65 0.45
N SER A 57 18.59 2.80 0.26
CA SER A 57 19.44 3.54 1.20
C SER A 57 19.14 5.04 1.25
N TYR A 58 18.36 5.54 0.30
CA TYR A 58 17.91 6.94 0.25
C TYR A 58 16.49 7.12 0.76
N ASN A 59 15.92 6.09 1.39
CA ASN A 59 14.55 6.08 1.94
C ASN A 59 13.47 6.24 0.85
N ARG A 60 13.72 5.74 -0.35
CA ARG A 60 12.75 5.72 -1.44
C ARG A 60 12.15 4.34 -1.57
N VAL A 61 10.84 4.25 -1.85
CA VAL A 61 10.16 2.98 -2.04
C VAL A 61 10.70 2.29 -3.30
N VAL A 62 11.22 1.07 -3.16
CA VAL A 62 11.71 0.26 -4.29
C VAL A 62 10.88 -0.98 -4.54
N TYR A 63 9.97 -1.33 -3.62
CA TYR A 63 9.13 -2.52 -3.73
C TYR A 63 7.83 -2.31 -2.97
N GLU A 64 6.71 -2.75 -3.57
CA GLU A 64 5.41 -2.81 -2.91
C GLU A 64 4.76 -4.15 -3.21
N LYS A 65 4.06 -4.72 -2.23
CA LYS A 65 3.24 -5.91 -2.41
C LYS A 65 1.91 -5.71 -1.73
N TYR A 66 0.84 -6.22 -2.36
CA TYR A 66 -0.55 -5.94 -1.99
C TYR A 66 -1.24 -7.18 -1.46
N TYR A 67 -2.08 -6.98 -0.44
CA TYR A 67 -2.77 -8.08 0.26
C TYR A 67 -4.23 -7.73 0.47
N ASP A 68 -5.06 -8.77 0.56
CA ASP A 68 -6.49 -8.61 0.83
C ASP A 68 -6.78 -8.49 2.33
N THR A 69 -8.07 -8.49 2.68
CA THR A 69 -8.51 -8.35 4.08
C THR A 69 -8.12 -9.54 4.95
N ASP A 70 -7.84 -10.69 4.35
CA ASP A 70 -7.45 -11.92 5.05
C ASP A 70 -5.93 -12.09 5.12
N GLY A 71 -5.17 -11.15 4.54
CA GLY A 71 -3.71 -11.19 4.55
C GLY A 71 -3.10 -12.01 3.42
N PHE A 72 -3.88 -12.43 2.43
CA PHE A 72 -3.38 -13.13 1.24
C PHE A 72 -3.04 -12.14 0.14
N ALA A 73 -2.01 -12.46 -0.64
CA ALA A 73 -1.63 -11.62 -1.78
C ALA A 73 -2.82 -11.43 -2.73
N ILE A 74 -2.99 -10.23 -3.26
CA ILE A 74 -4.10 -9.89 -4.14
C ILE A 74 -3.57 -9.16 -5.39
N MET A 75 -4.21 -9.43 -6.53
CA MET A 75 -3.91 -8.79 -7.80
C MET A 75 -4.78 -7.55 -7.96
N LEU A 76 -4.16 -6.39 -8.22
CA LEU A 76 -4.87 -5.15 -8.51
C LEU A 76 -5.39 -5.15 -9.95
N GLU A 77 -6.23 -4.15 -10.30
CA GLU A 77 -6.88 -4.08 -11.62
C GLU A 77 -5.88 -4.07 -12.79
N ASP A 78 -4.70 -3.49 -12.59
CA ASP A 78 -3.67 -3.43 -13.62
C ASP A 78 -2.84 -4.70 -13.75
N GLY A 79 -3.15 -5.72 -12.96
CA GLY A 79 -2.44 -7.00 -12.97
C GLY A 79 -1.31 -7.11 -11.95
N ALA A 80 -1.11 -6.10 -11.13
CA ALA A 80 -0.01 -6.09 -10.16
C ALA A 80 -0.39 -6.82 -8.87
N VAL A 81 0.38 -7.83 -8.50
CA VAL A 81 0.42 -8.37 -7.14
C VAL A 81 1.54 -7.68 -6.36
N SER A 82 2.61 -7.31 -7.05
CA SER A 82 3.70 -6.51 -6.50
C SER A 82 4.30 -5.62 -7.59
N ARG A 83 5.05 -4.62 -7.16
CA ARG A 83 5.73 -3.67 -8.05
C ARG A 83 7.15 -3.42 -7.57
N ARG A 84 8.06 -3.18 -8.53
CA ARG A 84 9.38 -2.65 -8.24
C ARG A 84 9.56 -1.33 -8.96
N PHE A 85 10.28 -0.40 -8.31
CA PHE A 85 10.54 0.93 -8.83
C PHE A 85 12.04 1.15 -8.96
N GLU A 86 12.45 1.75 -10.08
CA GLU A 86 13.84 2.16 -10.30
C GLU A 86 13.89 3.67 -10.46
N TYR A 87 14.93 4.26 -9.94
CA TYR A 87 15.10 5.73 -9.89
C TYR A 87 16.36 6.17 -10.61
N ASP A 88 16.33 7.39 -11.15
CA ASP A 88 17.53 8.04 -11.67
C ASP A 88 18.30 8.72 -10.54
N GLU A 89 19.41 9.40 -10.88
CA GLU A 89 20.26 10.08 -9.89
C GLU A 89 19.55 11.23 -9.19
N GLU A 90 18.49 11.77 -9.80
CA GLU A 90 17.73 12.89 -9.27
C GLU A 90 16.53 12.44 -8.42
N GLY A 91 16.29 11.13 -8.31
CA GLY A 91 15.19 10.59 -7.53
C GLY A 91 13.88 10.44 -8.30
N ASN A 92 13.90 10.58 -9.62
CA ASN A 92 12.72 10.36 -10.44
C ASN A 92 12.55 8.87 -10.76
N VAL A 93 11.31 8.36 -10.72
CA VAL A 93 11.02 7.00 -11.14
C VAL A 93 11.21 6.89 -12.65
N ILE A 94 12.12 6.02 -13.09
CA ILE A 94 12.40 5.79 -14.50
C ILE A 94 11.85 4.47 -15.01
N LYS A 95 11.49 3.57 -14.10
CA LYS A 95 10.91 2.28 -14.48
C LYS A 95 10.06 1.73 -13.35
N THR A 96 8.89 1.19 -13.71
CA THR A 96 8.02 0.44 -12.80
C THR A 96 7.80 -0.93 -13.42
N THR A 97 8.11 -1.99 -12.67
CA THR A 97 7.92 -3.38 -13.11
C THR A 97 6.81 -4.00 -12.27
N ILE A 98 5.86 -4.66 -12.93
CA ILE A 98 4.70 -5.29 -12.29
C ILE A 98 4.92 -6.80 -12.30
N TYR A 99 4.56 -7.46 -11.18
CA TYR A 99 4.70 -8.92 -11.03
C TYR A 99 3.36 -9.56 -10.67
N ASP A 100 3.14 -10.79 -11.14
CA ASP A 100 1.95 -11.58 -10.84
C ASP A 100 2.14 -12.42 -9.56
N TYR A 101 1.19 -13.35 -9.29
CA TYR A 101 1.22 -14.20 -8.10
C TYR A 101 2.44 -15.13 -8.04
N SER A 102 3.05 -15.43 -9.17
CA SER A 102 4.20 -16.32 -9.28
C SER A 102 5.51 -15.54 -9.37
N ASP A 103 5.47 -14.23 -9.10
CA ASP A 103 6.61 -13.31 -9.24
C ASP A 103 7.16 -13.26 -10.67
N HIS A 104 6.31 -13.52 -11.66
CA HIS A 104 6.63 -13.33 -13.06
C HIS A 104 6.25 -11.91 -13.49
N GLU A 105 7.11 -11.29 -14.29
CA GLU A 105 6.86 -9.95 -14.81
C GLU A 105 5.63 -9.95 -15.70
N VAL A 106 4.73 -8.98 -15.48
CA VAL A 106 3.53 -8.77 -16.29
C VAL A 106 3.88 -7.79 -17.41
N GLU A 107 3.60 -8.19 -18.64
CA GLU A 107 3.84 -7.35 -19.82
C GLU A 107 2.66 -6.44 -20.16
#